data_3a8f6f7f68e0cff137e7451bc3289d1d
#
_entry.id   3a8f6f7f68e0cff137e7451bc3289d1d
#
_cell.length_a   1.000
_cell.length_b   1.000
_cell.length_c   1.000
_cell.angle_alpha   90.00
_cell.angle_beta   90.00
_cell.angle_gamma   90.00
#
_symmetry.space_group_name_H-M   'P 1'
#
loop_
_entity.id
_entity.type
_entity.pdbx_description
1 polymer ?
#
loop_
_entity_poly.entity_id
_entity_poly.type
_entity_poly.pdbx_seq_one_letter_code
_entity_poly.pdbx_strand_id
1 'polypeptide(L)'
;MNDYIVRATAADGQVRAFAATTKELVEAAREHHNTSPVATAALGRLLTAGAMMGSMMKNDTDMLTLQVRGDGPLGGITVTADSKGDVKGYVNHPDVMLPPKNGKLDVGGAVGIGLLQVIKDMGLKEPYSGQTILVSSEIAEDLTYYFAVSEQVPSVVGLGVLMDKDNTVACAGGFIIQMMPFAKEETISQIEENLKNITSVTDHLKKGETPEQILKILLGNLGLEITSTMPTKFYCNCSKERVEKAVISVGKKEIQDMIDDGQDIEVKCHFCNTAYKYSVEELKDILKRCKR
;
A
#
# COMPACT_ATOMS: atom_id res chain seq x y z
N MET A 1 12.01 8.56 14.04
CA MET A 1 10.72 8.20 14.67
C MET A 1 10.24 6.96 13.96
N ASN A 2 9.79 5.93 14.66
CA ASN A 2 9.25 4.74 13.99
C ASN A 2 7.90 5.07 13.36
N ASP A 3 7.61 4.46 12.21
CA ASP A 3 6.32 4.62 11.55
C ASP A 3 5.19 3.98 12.36
N TYR A 4 4.03 4.62 12.36
CA TYR A 4 2.86 4.14 13.08
C TYR A 4 1.56 4.67 12.49
N ILE A 5 0.47 3.98 12.83
CA ILE A 5 -0.90 4.32 12.46
C ILE A 5 -1.64 4.75 13.72
N VAL A 6 -2.41 5.82 13.61
CA VAL A 6 -3.33 6.30 14.63
C VAL A 6 -4.76 6.01 14.18
N ARG A 7 -5.57 5.45 15.07
CA ARG A 7 -7.02 5.31 14.89
C ARG A 7 -7.74 6.28 15.80
N ALA A 8 -8.78 6.90 15.29
CA ALA A 8 -9.57 7.88 16.02
C ALA A 8 -11.05 7.82 15.65
N THR A 9 -11.86 8.41 16.52
CA THR A 9 -13.26 8.72 16.28
C THR A 9 -13.52 10.21 16.52
N ALA A 10 -14.61 10.74 15.97
CA ALA A 10 -15.03 12.12 16.20
C ALA A 10 -16.56 12.24 16.06
N ALA A 11 -17.11 13.37 16.47
CA ALA A 11 -18.53 13.69 16.40
C ALA A 11 -19.42 12.59 17.02
N ASP A 12 -19.10 12.18 18.26
CA ASP A 12 -19.84 11.12 18.99
C ASP A 12 -19.96 9.81 18.18
N GLY A 13 -18.85 9.42 17.51
CA GLY A 13 -18.79 8.18 16.74
C GLY A 13 -19.39 8.26 15.33
N GLN A 14 -19.82 9.44 14.86
CA GLN A 14 -20.28 9.62 13.48
C GLN A 14 -19.14 9.54 12.45
N VAL A 15 -17.90 9.69 12.92
CA VAL A 15 -16.69 9.67 12.10
C VAL A 15 -15.70 8.69 12.68
N ARG A 16 -15.10 7.86 11.83
CA ARG A 16 -13.87 7.13 12.14
C ARG A 16 -12.74 7.65 11.27
N ALA A 17 -11.55 7.71 11.83
CA ALA A 17 -10.39 8.25 11.14
C ALA A 17 -9.14 7.41 11.39
N PHE A 18 -8.27 7.41 10.40
CA PHE A 18 -6.95 6.80 10.45
C PHE A 18 -5.94 7.80 9.91
N ALA A 19 -4.79 7.89 10.53
CA ALA A 19 -3.66 8.65 9.99
C ALA A 19 -2.36 7.90 10.25
N ALA A 20 -1.37 8.08 9.40
CA ALA A 20 -0.11 7.36 9.53
C ALA A 20 1.08 8.19 9.06
N THR A 21 2.24 7.97 9.70
CA THR A 21 3.55 8.20 9.11
C THR A 21 4.08 6.89 8.56
N THR A 22 4.72 6.93 7.39
CA THR A 22 5.19 5.74 6.66
C THR A 22 6.52 5.98 5.95
N LYS A 23 7.35 6.89 6.47
CA LYS A 23 8.63 7.25 5.87
C LYS A 23 9.57 6.05 5.76
N GLU A 24 9.80 5.36 6.88
CA GLU A 24 10.73 4.22 6.94
C GLU A 24 10.19 3.01 6.13
N LEU A 25 8.86 2.81 6.16
CA LEU A 25 8.16 1.78 5.39
C LEU A 25 8.35 2.00 3.88
N VAL A 26 8.17 3.24 3.40
CA VAL A 26 8.29 3.59 1.98
C VAL A 26 9.76 3.57 1.55
N GLU A 27 10.67 4.04 2.41
CA GLU A 27 12.11 3.99 2.14
C GLU A 27 12.60 2.53 2.00
N ALA A 28 12.16 1.64 2.89
CA ALA A 28 12.49 0.22 2.79
C ALA A 28 11.99 -0.39 1.45
N ALA A 29 10.78 -0.03 1.02
CA ALA A 29 10.27 -0.46 -0.29
C ALA A 29 11.11 0.09 -1.45
N ARG A 30 11.52 1.38 -1.37
CA ARG A 30 12.40 2.02 -2.35
C ARG A 30 13.74 1.29 -2.45
N GLU A 31 14.35 0.97 -1.33
CA GLU A 31 15.63 0.26 -1.28
C GLU A 31 15.52 -1.15 -1.87
N HIS A 32 14.50 -1.91 -1.47
CA HIS A 32 14.28 -3.27 -1.96
C HIS A 32 14.11 -3.34 -3.48
N HIS A 33 13.44 -2.36 -4.07
CA HIS A 33 13.09 -2.36 -5.50
C HIS A 33 13.90 -1.36 -6.32
N ASN A 34 14.74 -0.53 -5.67
CA ASN A 34 15.50 0.55 -6.31
C ASN A 34 14.60 1.44 -7.18
N THR A 35 13.47 1.87 -6.61
CA THR A 35 12.47 2.62 -7.36
C THR A 35 12.91 4.05 -7.66
N SER A 36 12.54 4.53 -8.85
CA SER A 36 12.67 5.94 -9.25
C SER A 36 11.78 6.84 -8.38
N PRO A 37 11.97 8.16 -8.36
CA PRO A 37 11.15 9.06 -7.54
C PRO A 37 9.65 8.93 -7.79
N VAL A 38 9.21 8.85 -9.05
CA VAL A 38 7.79 8.74 -9.38
C VAL A 38 7.21 7.36 -9.02
N ALA A 39 8.00 6.30 -9.22
CA ALA A 39 7.62 4.95 -8.82
C ALA A 39 7.54 4.82 -7.29
N THR A 40 8.49 5.45 -6.56
CA THR A 40 8.46 5.52 -5.09
C THR A 40 7.23 6.27 -4.59
N ALA A 41 6.88 7.39 -5.23
CA ALA A 41 5.70 8.17 -4.84
C ALA A 41 4.40 7.37 -5.06
N ALA A 42 4.25 6.70 -6.19
CA ALA A 42 3.09 5.88 -6.50
C ALA A 42 2.97 4.67 -5.56
N LEU A 43 4.05 3.88 -5.43
CA LEU A 43 4.09 2.72 -4.54
C LEU A 43 3.89 3.12 -3.07
N GLY A 44 4.55 4.19 -2.61
CA GLY A 44 4.49 4.66 -1.24
C GLY A 44 3.11 5.16 -0.83
N ARG A 45 2.38 5.84 -1.72
CA ARG A 45 0.97 6.21 -1.48
C ARG A 45 0.11 4.96 -1.30
N LEU A 46 0.27 3.96 -2.17
CA LEU A 46 -0.52 2.72 -2.06
C LEU A 46 -0.13 1.89 -0.82
N LEU A 47 1.16 1.85 -0.44
CA LEU A 47 1.64 1.23 0.80
C LEU A 47 1.05 1.90 2.04
N THR A 48 1.03 3.24 2.08
CA THR A 48 0.43 4.02 3.17
C THR A 48 -1.07 3.75 3.30
N ALA A 49 -1.79 3.72 2.17
CA ALA A 49 -3.20 3.34 2.16
C ALA A 49 -3.38 1.90 2.62
N GLY A 50 -2.55 0.97 2.14
CA GLY A 50 -2.55 -0.43 2.53
C GLY A 50 -2.36 -0.62 4.04
N ALA A 51 -1.42 0.11 4.66
CA ALA A 51 -1.18 0.09 6.10
C ALA A 51 -2.44 0.48 6.88
N MET A 52 -3.04 1.62 6.54
CA MET A 52 -4.27 2.09 7.21
C MET A 52 -5.45 1.15 6.95
N MET A 53 -5.68 0.71 5.71
CA MET A 53 -6.78 -0.19 5.36
C MET A 53 -6.59 -1.60 5.94
N GLY A 54 -5.36 -2.12 5.96
CA GLY A 54 -5.02 -3.39 6.63
C GLY A 54 -5.36 -3.33 8.12
N SER A 55 -5.03 -2.20 8.77
CA SER A 55 -5.37 -1.99 10.17
C SER A 55 -6.89 -2.01 10.45
N MET A 56 -7.77 -1.87 9.45
CA MET A 56 -9.23 -1.98 9.59
C MET A 56 -9.71 -3.44 9.62
N MET A 57 -8.85 -4.39 9.23
CA MET A 57 -9.17 -5.83 9.28
C MET A 57 -9.31 -6.29 10.74
N LYS A 58 -10.13 -7.33 10.96
CA LYS A 58 -10.54 -7.70 12.34
C LYS A 58 -9.72 -8.84 12.92
N ASN A 59 -9.33 -9.81 12.08
CA ASN A 59 -8.66 -11.01 12.55
C ASN A 59 -7.17 -10.99 12.19
N ASP A 60 -6.36 -11.63 12.98
CA ASP A 60 -4.90 -11.72 12.81
C ASP A 60 -4.46 -12.42 11.51
N THR A 61 -5.36 -13.20 10.91
CA THR A 61 -5.14 -13.93 9.66
C THR A 61 -5.68 -13.21 8.43
N ASP A 62 -6.43 -12.12 8.64
CA ASP A 62 -7.01 -11.37 7.53
C ASP A 62 -5.91 -10.69 6.71
N MET A 63 -6.07 -10.71 5.40
CA MET A 63 -5.14 -10.11 4.44
C MET A 63 -5.88 -9.18 3.48
N LEU A 64 -5.33 -7.98 3.33
CA LEU A 64 -5.75 -7.02 2.33
C LEU A 64 -4.78 -7.06 1.15
N THR A 65 -5.31 -7.04 -0.07
CA THR A 65 -4.50 -6.80 -1.29
C THR A 65 -5.10 -5.64 -2.06
N LEU A 66 -4.27 -4.65 -2.38
CA LEU A 66 -4.57 -3.52 -3.26
C LEU A 66 -3.81 -3.71 -4.57
N GLN A 67 -4.51 -3.64 -5.69
CA GLN A 67 -3.90 -3.70 -7.02
C GLN A 67 -4.35 -2.50 -7.85
N VAL A 68 -3.39 -1.75 -8.33
CA VAL A 68 -3.58 -0.70 -9.33
C VAL A 68 -3.06 -1.26 -10.66
N ARG A 69 -3.93 -1.33 -11.65
CA ARG A 69 -3.62 -1.80 -13.01
C ARG A 69 -3.92 -0.67 -13.98
N GLY A 70 -2.90 0.07 -14.37
CA GLY A 70 -3.01 1.16 -15.32
C GLY A 70 -2.26 0.86 -16.61
N ASP A 71 -2.56 1.60 -17.67
CA ASP A 71 -1.90 1.53 -18.96
C ASP A 71 -0.65 2.44 -19.05
N GLY A 72 -0.33 3.13 -17.95
CA GLY A 72 0.86 3.94 -17.85
C GLY A 72 2.16 3.14 -17.72
N PRO A 73 3.32 3.80 -17.83
CA PRO A 73 4.62 3.13 -17.87
C PRO A 73 4.99 2.33 -16.62
N LEU A 74 4.37 2.56 -15.44
CA LEU A 74 4.60 1.76 -14.24
C LEU A 74 4.11 0.31 -14.38
N GLY A 75 3.15 0.03 -15.29
CA GLY A 75 2.66 -1.31 -15.59
C GLY A 75 1.83 -1.96 -14.48
N GLY A 76 1.64 -1.29 -13.36
CA GLY A 76 0.83 -1.72 -12.21
C GLY A 76 1.59 -1.73 -10.89
N ILE A 77 0.80 -1.69 -9.80
CA ILE A 77 1.30 -1.69 -8.42
C ILE A 77 0.49 -2.71 -7.62
N THR A 78 1.16 -3.53 -6.83
CA THR A 78 0.51 -4.47 -5.92
C THR A 78 1.02 -4.27 -4.50
N VAL A 79 0.10 -4.14 -3.55
CA VAL A 79 0.38 -4.00 -2.12
C VAL A 79 -0.44 -5.02 -1.35
N THR A 80 0.17 -5.67 -0.36
CA THR A 80 -0.55 -6.51 0.62
C THR A 80 -0.26 -5.99 2.02
N ALA A 81 -1.30 -6.00 2.85
CA ALA A 81 -1.21 -5.58 4.24
C ALA A 81 -2.01 -6.53 5.13
N ASP A 82 -1.61 -6.67 6.38
CA ASP A 82 -2.34 -7.42 7.40
C ASP A 82 -2.95 -6.50 8.47
N SER A 83 -3.63 -7.10 9.44
CA SER A 83 -4.27 -6.38 10.54
C SER A 83 -3.28 -5.84 11.58
N LYS A 84 -2.00 -6.22 11.51
CA LYS A 84 -0.94 -5.88 12.48
C LYS A 84 -0.09 -4.68 12.04
N GLY A 85 -0.37 -4.13 10.85
CA GLY A 85 0.38 -3.02 10.28
C GLY A 85 1.61 -3.43 9.48
N ASP A 86 1.79 -4.73 9.21
CA ASP A 86 2.82 -5.24 8.32
C ASP A 86 2.37 -5.09 6.86
N VAL A 87 3.19 -4.41 6.06
CA VAL A 87 2.84 -4.08 4.66
C VAL A 87 4.01 -4.44 3.76
N LYS A 88 3.70 -4.90 2.55
CA LYS A 88 4.68 -5.11 1.48
C LYS A 88 4.04 -4.82 0.14
N GLY A 89 4.85 -4.47 -0.84
CA GLY A 89 4.34 -4.18 -2.18
C GLY A 89 5.46 -3.97 -3.16
N TYR A 90 5.09 -3.93 -4.43
CA TYR A 90 5.99 -3.68 -5.54
C TYR A 90 5.29 -2.97 -6.68
N VAL A 91 6.08 -2.39 -7.56
CA VAL A 91 5.66 -1.83 -8.85
C VAL A 91 6.32 -2.64 -9.97
N ASN A 92 5.61 -2.84 -11.08
CA ASN A 92 6.11 -3.72 -12.16
C ASN A 92 7.36 -3.14 -12.84
N HIS A 93 7.38 -1.82 -13.07
CA HIS A 93 8.52 -1.12 -13.67
C HIS A 93 9.04 -0.06 -12.71
N PRO A 94 10.01 -0.41 -11.84
CA PRO A 94 10.48 0.46 -10.76
C PRO A 94 11.34 1.64 -11.22
N ASP A 95 11.91 1.58 -12.42
CA ASP A 95 12.88 2.52 -12.98
C ASP A 95 12.25 3.60 -13.88
N VAL A 96 10.92 3.66 -13.95
CA VAL A 96 10.21 4.65 -14.77
C VAL A 96 10.58 6.06 -14.36
N MET A 97 10.95 6.87 -15.34
CA MET A 97 11.25 8.30 -15.16
C MET A 97 10.29 9.13 -16.00
N LEU A 98 9.61 10.07 -15.37
CA LEU A 98 8.76 11.05 -16.04
C LEU A 98 9.15 12.47 -15.62
N PRO A 99 9.02 13.45 -16.52
CA PRO A 99 9.22 14.84 -16.16
C PRO A 99 8.13 15.26 -15.14
N PRO A 100 8.47 16.17 -14.20
CA PRO A 100 7.48 16.68 -13.27
C PRO A 100 6.37 17.43 -13.99
N LYS A 101 5.14 17.29 -13.49
CA LYS A 101 3.95 18.01 -13.97
C LYS A 101 3.51 18.99 -12.89
N ASN A 102 3.36 20.26 -13.25
CA ASN A 102 2.99 21.32 -12.30
C ASN A 102 3.89 21.38 -11.02
N GLY A 103 5.20 21.11 -11.19
CA GLY A 103 6.16 21.11 -10.09
C GLY A 103 6.07 19.91 -9.14
N LYS A 104 5.28 18.88 -9.46
CA LYS A 104 5.12 17.64 -8.69
C LYS A 104 5.48 16.42 -9.54
N LEU A 105 5.80 15.30 -8.90
CA LEU A 105 5.96 14.01 -9.58
C LEU A 105 4.64 13.62 -10.26
N ASP A 106 4.69 13.27 -11.55
CA ASP A 106 3.50 12.91 -12.34
C ASP A 106 3.08 11.45 -12.08
N VAL A 107 2.51 11.23 -10.89
CA VAL A 107 2.04 9.89 -10.49
C VAL A 107 0.88 9.45 -11.38
N GLY A 108 -0.06 10.35 -11.68
CA GLY A 108 -1.19 10.05 -12.55
C GLY A 108 -0.75 9.63 -13.94
N GLY A 109 0.23 10.33 -14.54
CA GLY A 109 0.80 9.95 -15.84
C GLY A 109 1.60 8.64 -15.79
N ALA A 110 2.25 8.35 -14.66
CA ALA A 110 2.99 7.12 -14.48
C ALA A 110 2.08 5.88 -14.34
N VAL A 111 0.94 6.03 -13.68
CA VAL A 111 -0.07 4.98 -13.48
C VAL A 111 -0.94 4.80 -14.73
N GLY A 112 -1.40 5.91 -15.33
CA GLY A 112 -2.29 5.88 -16.50
C GLY A 112 -3.74 5.53 -16.18
N ILE A 113 -4.54 5.30 -17.22
CA ILE A 113 -5.96 4.92 -17.10
C ILE A 113 -6.04 3.43 -16.74
N GLY A 114 -6.96 3.07 -15.84
CA GLY A 114 -7.07 1.67 -15.44
C GLY A 114 -8.06 1.40 -14.32
N LEU A 115 -7.70 0.42 -13.49
CA LEU A 115 -8.57 -0.13 -12.47
C LEU A 115 -7.84 -0.20 -11.12
N LEU A 116 -8.56 0.09 -10.06
CA LEU A 116 -8.20 -0.23 -8.68
C LEU A 116 -9.01 -1.45 -8.25
N GLN A 117 -8.34 -2.50 -7.78
CA GLN A 117 -8.93 -3.69 -7.19
C GLN A 117 -8.53 -3.80 -5.72
N VAL A 118 -9.51 -4.06 -4.87
CA VAL A 118 -9.32 -4.30 -3.43
C VAL A 118 -9.82 -5.69 -3.10
N ILE A 119 -8.94 -6.55 -2.60
CA ILE A 119 -9.24 -7.92 -2.24
C ILE A 119 -9.04 -8.07 -0.73
N LYS A 120 -10.08 -8.55 -0.04
CA LYS A 120 -10.04 -8.83 1.42
C LYS A 120 -10.21 -10.34 1.62
N ASP A 121 -9.12 -11.00 1.98
CA ASP A 121 -9.13 -12.40 2.40
C ASP A 121 -9.36 -12.46 3.91
N MET A 122 -10.55 -12.88 4.29
CA MET A 122 -11.02 -13.00 5.68
C MET A 122 -11.16 -14.47 6.11
N GLY A 123 -10.47 -15.39 5.41
CA GLY A 123 -10.56 -16.82 5.67
C GLY A 123 -11.89 -17.46 5.24
N LEU A 124 -12.67 -16.79 4.41
CA LEU A 124 -13.88 -17.33 3.82
C LEU A 124 -13.54 -18.22 2.61
N LYS A 125 -14.54 -18.98 2.12
CA LYS A 125 -14.37 -19.85 0.94
C LYS A 125 -13.82 -19.09 -0.28
N GLU A 126 -14.28 -17.86 -0.45
CA GLU A 126 -13.80 -16.95 -1.50
C GLU A 126 -13.50 -15.57 -0.86
N PRO A 127 -12.40 -14.90 -1.22
CA PRO A 127 -12.13 -13.56 -0.74
C PRO A 127 -13.15 -12.57 -1.33
N TYR A 128 -13.48 -11.54 -0.55
CA TYR A 128 -14.22 -10.41 -1.09
C TYR A 128 -13.33 -9.64 -2.06
N SER A 129 -13.88 -9.26 -3.21
CA SER A 129 -13.19 -8.45 -4.21
C SER A 129 -14.07 -7.32 -4.70
N GLY A 130 -13.62 -6.08 -4.51
CA GLY A 130 -14.22 -4.87 -5.07
C GLY A 130 -13.30 -4.28 -6.14
N GLN A 131 -13.88 -3.68 -7.17
CA GLN A 131 -13.13 -3.08 -8.28
C GLN A 131 -13.79 -1.80 -8.74
N THR A 132 -12.99 -0.76 -9.02
CA THR A 132 -13.43 0.50 -9.61
C THR A 132 -12.45 0.99 -10.67
N ILE A 133 -12.92 1.88 -11.54
CA ILE A 133 -12.04 2.61 -12.45
C ILE A 133 -11.14 3.56 -11.64
N LEU A 134 -9.96 3.88 -12.18
CA LEU A 134 -9.14 4.98 -11.71
C LEU A 134 -9.75 6.29 -12.25
N VAL A 135 -10.07 7.22 -11.35
CA VAL A 135 -10.68 8.51 -11.71
C VAL A 135 -9.64 9.59 -12.00
N SER A 136 -8.51 9.54 -11.31
CA SER A 136 -7.40 10.48 -11.49
C SER A 136 -6.03 9.80 -11.62
N SER A 137 -5.92 8.54 -11.19
CA SER A 137 -4.67 7.78 -11.08
C SER A 137 -3.66 8.35 -10.07
N GLU A 138 -4.12 9.24 -9.18
CA GLU A 138 -3.35 9.85 -8.09
C GLU A 138 -3.41 9.03 -6.79
N ILE A 139 -4.01 7.84 -6.81
CA ILE A 139 -4.16 6.87 -5.72
C ILE A 139 -5.15 7.33 -4.64
N ALA A 140 -4.98 8.52 -4.06
CA ALA A 140 -5.83 9.02 -2.98
C ALA A 140 -7.27 9.26 -3.43
N GLU A 141 -7.45 9.93 -4.56
CA GLU A 141 -8.77 10.19 -5.16
C GLU A 141 -9.43 8.89 -5.65
N ASP A 142 -8.63 7.97 -6.20
CA ASP A 142 -9.12 6.66 -6.66
C ASP A 142 -9.64 5.82 -5.50
N LEU A 143 -8.95 5.85 -4.34
CA LEU A 143 -9.41 5.20 -3.11
C LEU A 143 -10.64 5.89 -2.51
N THR A 144 -10.70 7.21 -2.55
CA THR A 144 -11.91 7.97 -2.16
C THR A 144 -13.11 7.51 -2.98
N TYR A 145 -12.94 7.41 -4.30
CA TYR A 145 -13.98 6.93 -5.21
C TYR A 145 -14.35 5.46 -4.93
N TYR A 146 -13.34 4.59 -4.69
CA TYR A 146 -13.56 3.19 -4.34
C TYR A 146 -14.44 3.05 -3.07
N PHE A 147 -14.12 3.79 -2.01
CA PHE A 147 -14.93 3.74 -0.78
C PHE A 147 -16.36 4.17 -1.01
N ALA A 148 -16.57 5.23 -1.78
CA ALA A 148 -17.92 5.73 -2.06
C ALA A 148 -18.75 4.77 -2.91
N VAL A 149 -18.16 4.21 -3.98
CA VAL A 149 -18.91 3.43 -4.99
C VAL A 149 -18.96 1.94 -4.66
N SER A 150 -17.84 1.36 -4.22
CA SER A 150 -17.75 -0.08 -3.96
C SER A 150 -18.13 -0.46 -2.53
N GLU A 151 -17.66 0.30 -1.54
CA GLU A 151 -17.98 0.02 -0.12
C GLU A 151 -19.19 0.82 0.40
N GLN A 152 -19.66 1.79 -0.36
CA GLN A 152 -20.77 2.68 0.01
C GLN A 152 -20.52 3.42 1.35
N VAL A 153 -19.27 3.74 1.61
CA VAL A 153 -18.83 4.50 2.78
C VAL A 153 -18.26 5.83 2.30
N PRO A 154 -18.98 6.95 2.49
CA PRO A 154 -18.43 8.27 2.17
C PRO A 154 -17.12 8.49 2.92
N SER A 155 -16.05 8.75 2.18
CA SER A 155 -14.70 8.81 2.73
C SER A 155 -13.89 9.92 2.09
N VAL A 156 -12.88 10.39 2.81
CA VAL A 156 -11.83 11.27 2.27
C VAL A 156 -10.49 10.60 2.53
N VAL A 157 -9.66 10.51 1.49
CA VAL A 157 -8.32 9.95 1.56
C VAL A 157 -7.30 11.02 1.17
N GLY A 158 -6.32 11.25 2.02
CA GLY A 158 -5.17 12.10 1.73
C GLY A 158 -3.88 11.30 1.87
N LEU A 159 -3.06 11.27 0.83
CA LEU A 159 -1.80 10.51 0.78
C LEU A 159 -0.69 11.40 0.25
N GLY A 160 0.53 11.24 0.78
CA GLY A 160 1.67 12.00 0.32
C GLY A 160 2.98 11.27 0.49
N VAL A 161 3.84 11.39 -0.51
CA VAL A 161 5.25 10.97 -0.48
C VAL A 161 6.07 12.10 -1.07
N LEU A 162 7.05 12.57 -0.33
CA LEU A 162 8.01 13.58 -0.77
C LEU A 162 9.39 12.94 -0.87
N MET A 163 10.03 13.11 -2.01
CA MET A 163 11.39 12.62 -2.26
C MET A 163 12.41 13.74 -2.05
N ASP A 164 13.56 13.39 -1.49
CA ASP A 164 14.73 14.25 -1.47
C ASP A 164 15.50 14.18 -2.79
N LYS A 165 16.47 15.09 -2.96
CA LYS A 165 17.26 15.22 -4.20
C LYS A 165 18.16 14.01 -4.49
N ASP A 166 18.52 13.25 -3.45
CA ASP A 166 19.32 12.02 -3.52
C ASP A 166 18.51 10.76 -3.76
N ASN A 167 17.21 10.92 -4.10
CA ASN A 167 16.24 9.84 -4.29
C ASN A 167 15.93 9.05 -3.02
N THR A 168 16.09 9.65 -1.84
CA THR A 168 15.57 9.09 -0.58
C THR A 168 14.20 9.66 -0.24
N VAL A 169 13.46 9.01 0.67
CA VAL A 169 12.15 9.49 1.11
C VAL A 169 12.32 10.55 2.19
N ALA A 170 11.96 11.79 1.89
CA ALA A 170 11.97 12.90 2.86
C ALA A 170 10.86 12.71 3.91
N CYS A 171 9.65 12.49 3.46
CA CYS A 171 8.51 12.14 4.31
C CYS A 171 7.45 11.35 3.50
N ALA A 172 6.70 10.52 4.20
CA ALA A 172 5.55 9.80 3.66
C ALA A 172 4.50 9.59 4.74
N GLY A 173 3.23 9.57 4.35
CA GLY A 173 2.11 9.38 5.25
C GLY A 173 0.79 9.75 4.62
N GLY A 174 -0.26 9.74 5.43
CA GLY A 174 -1.59 10.05 4.96
C GLY A 174 -2.67 9.92 6.03
N PHE A 175 -3.90 10.07 5.58
CA PHE A 175 -5.08 9.86 6.40
C PHE A 175 -6.24 9.27 5.59
N ILE A 176 -7.16 8.61 6.28
CA ILE A 176 -8.46 8.16 5.79
C ILE A 176 -9.50 8.60 6.81
N ILE A 177 -10.50 9.36 6.40
CA ILE A 177 -11.65 9.75 7.20
C ILE A 177 -12.88 9.13 6.58
N GLN A 178 -13.72 8.48 7.38
CA GLN A 178 -14.91 7.77 6.93
C GLN A 178 -16.14 8.18 7.72
N MET A 179 -17.22 8.47 7.00
CA MET A 179 -18.51 8.76 7.60
C MET A 179 -19.24 7.47 7.96
N MET A 180 -19.78 7.43 9.17
CA MET A 180 -20.66 6.33 9.59
C MET A 180 -22.08 6.55 9.03
N PRO A 181 -22.91 5.51 8.88
CA PRO A 181 -24.22 5.60 8.22
C PRO A 181 -25.19 6.60 8.83
N PHE A 182 -24.97 7.03 10.08
CA PHE A 182 -25.81 8.00 10.80
C PHE A 182 -25.14 9.39 10.93
N ALA A 183 -24.10 9.65 10.16
CA ALA A 183 -23.42 10.95 10.17
C ALA A 183 -24.38 12.05 9.71
N LYS A 184 -24.39 13.16 10.46
CA LYS A 184 -25.23 14.33 10.16
C LYS A 184 -24.60 15.20 9.09
N GLU A 185 -25.43 15.92 8.34
CA GLU A 185 -24.99 16.83 7.28
C GLU A 185 -24.05 17.94 7.83
N GLU A 186 -24.32 18.41 9.05
CA GLU A 186 -23.47 19.43 9.70
C GLU A 186 -22.05 18.89 9.94
N THR A 187 -21.93 17.60 10.31
CA THR A 187 -20.63 16.96 10.52
C THR A 187 -19.85 16.86 9.20
N ILE A 188 -20.54 16.50 8.12
CA ILE A 188 -19.95 16.41 6.77
C ILE A 188 -19.45 17.78 6.32
N SER A 189 -20.31 18.80 6.40
CA SER A 189 -19.97 20.17 6.01
C SER A 189 -18.80 20.74 6.81
N GLN A 190 -18.70 20.41 8.10
CA GLN A 190 -17.60 20.85 8.94
C GLN A 190 -16.27 20.19 8.54
N ILE A 191 -16.30 18.91 8.17
CA ILE A 191 -15.09 18.20 7.67
C ILE A 191 -14.64 18.78 6.33
N GLU A 192 -15.58 19.05 5.43
CA GLU A 192 -15.28 19.69 4.13
C GLU A 192 -14.62 21.06 4.32
N GLU A 193 -15.07 21.85 5.30
CA GLU A 193 -14.45 23.13 5.63
C GLU A 193 -13.03 22.94 6.22
N ASN A 194 -12.87 21.98 7.13
CA ASN A 194 -11.57 21.70 7.74
C ASN A 194 -10.55 21.19 6.71
N LEU A 195 -10.98 20.43 5.69
CA LEU A 195 -10.12 19.91 4.62
C LEU A 195 -9.44 21.04 3.84
N LYS A 196 -10.02 22.23 3.75
CA LYS A 196 -9.39 23.39 3.11
C LYS A 196 -8.10 23.85 3.81
N ASN A 197 -7.89 23.46 5.07
CA ASN A 197 -6.67 23.76 5.83
C ASN A 197 -5.51 22.79 5.49
N ILE A 198 -5.80 21.68 4.81
CA ILE A 198 -4.76 20.72 4.36
C ILE A 198 -4.66 20.77 2.84
N THR A 199 -3.80 21.64 2.33
CA THR A 199 -3.51 21.73 0.90
C THR A 199 -2.56 20.62 0.41
N SER A 200 -1.72 20.10 1.31
CA SER A 200 -0.77 19.02 1.03
C SER A 200 -0.42 18.27 2.31
N VAL A 201 -0.60 16.96 2.30
CA VAL A 201 -0.20 16.08 3.42
C VAL A 201 1.31 16.16 3.65
N THR A 202 2.10 16.20 2.58
CA THR A 202 3.57 16.27 2.68
C THR A 202 4.08 17.56 3.29
N ASP A 203 3.37 18.67 3.15
CA ASP A 203 3.77 19.94 3.77
C ASP A 203 3.66 19.89 5.30
N HIS A 204 2.63 19.22 5.82
CA HIS A 204 2.43 18.97 7.24
C HIS A 204 3.50 18.00 7.78
N LEU A 205 3.69 16.87 7.10
CA LEU A 205 4.71 15.89 7.48
C LEU A 205 6.14 16.46 7.45
N LYS A 206 6.45 17.31 6.47
CA LYS A 206 7.76 17.99 6.37
C LYS A 206 8.02 18.94 7.53
N LYS A 207 6.97 19.55 8.10
CA LYS A 207 7.08 20.37 9.32
C LYS A 207 7.26 19.53 10.59
N GLY A 208 7.21 18.20 10.49
CA GLY A 208 7.30 17.26 11.61
C GLY A 208 5.97 17.04 12.34
N GLU A 209 4.86 17.43 11.74
CA GLU A 209 3.54 17.17 12.34
C GLU A 209 3.25 15.67 12.39
N THR A 210 2.74 15.24 13.53
CA THR A 210 2.39 13.84 13.79
C THR A 210 1.03 13.46 13.20
N PRO A 211 0.71 12.18 13.04
CA PRO A 211 -0.62 11.73 12.62
C PRO A 211 -1.75 12.30 13.47
N GLU A 212 -1.55 12.40 14.80
CA GLU A 212 -2.52 12.99 15.72
C GLU A 212 -2.73 14.48 15.45
N GLN A 213 -1.66 15.21 15.13
CA GLN A 213 -1.75 16.64 14.79
C GLN A 213 -2.49 16.86 13.48
N ILE A 214 -2.26 16.01 12.48
CA ILE A 214 -3.02 16.03 11.22
C ILE A 214 -4.51 15.77 11.49
N LEU A 215 -4.84 14.74 12.27
CA LEU A 215 -6.22 14.48 12.65
C LEU A 215 -6.84 15.62 13.48
N LYS A 216 -6.05 16.29 14.31
CA LYS A 216 -6.51 17.44 15.08
C LYS A 216 -6.86 18.65 14.20
N ILE A 217 -6.13 18.87 13.11
CA ILE A 217 -6.47 19.90 12.12
C ILE A 217 -7.81 19.57 11.45
N LEU A 218 -8.02 18.31 11.10
CA LEU A 218 -9.20 17.85 10.35
C LEU A 218 -10.46 17.69 11.23
N LEU A 219 -10.29 17.25 12.47
CA LEU A 219 -11.41 16.77 13.31
C LEU A 219 -11.40 17.36 14.72
N GLY A 220 -10.45 18.24 15.07
CA GLY A 220 -10.29 18.73 16.44
C GLY A 220 -11.51 19.46 16.99
N ASN A 221 -12.22 20.22 16.14
CA ASN A 221 -13.46 20.92 16.49
C ASN A 221 -14.70 20.01 16.53
N LEU A 222 -14.55 18.72 16.20
CA LEU A 222 -15.60 17.70 16.22
C LEU A 222 -15.43 16.71 17.38
N GLY A 223 -14.67 17.05 18.43
CA GLY A 223 -14.45 16.16 19.56
C GLY A 223 -13.63 14.93 19.18
N LEU A 224 -12.45 15.15 18.58
CA LEU A 224 -11.52 14.09 18.20
C LEU A 224 -11.08 13.27 19.42
N GLU A 225 -11.25 11.96 19.35
CA GLU A 225 -10.78 11.00 20.33
C GLU A 225 -9.82 9.98 19.67
N ILE A 226 -8.58 9.93 20.14
CA ILE A 226 -7.61 8.90 19.70
C ILE A 226 -7.95 7.59 20.43
N THR A 227 -8.28 6.55 19.67
CA THR A 227 -8.72 5.27 20.21
C THR A 227 -7.57 4.25 20.35
N SER A 228 -6.61 4.28 19.43
CA SER A 228 -5.43 3.41 19.51
C SER A 228 -4.32 3.89 18.57
N THR A 229 -3.11 3.42 18.85
CA THR A 229 -1.95 3.53 17.96
C THR A 229 -1.35 2.16 17.74
N MET A 230 -0.76 1.94 16.55
CA MET A 230 -0.06 0.69 16.25
C MET A 230 1.14 0.95 15.34
N PRO A 231 2.26 0.22 15.51
CA PRO A 231 3.38 0.34 14.60
C PRO A 231 3.01 -0.13 13.19
N THR A 232 3.72 0.39 12.19
CA THR A 232 3.66 -0.11 10.81
C THR A 232 5.05 -0.19 10.23
N LYS A 233 5.28 -1.16 9.34
CA LYS A 233 6.59 -1.35 8.70
C LYS A 233 6.46 -2.09 7.38
N PHE A 234 7.45 -1.96 6.53
CA PHE A 234 7.64 -2.88 5.42
C PHE A 234 8.08 -4.24 5.96
N TYR A 235 7.30 -5.29 5.70
CA TYR A 235 7.61 -6.62 6.16
C TYR A 235 7.25 -7.68 5.13
N CYS A 236 8.25 -8.43 4.69
CA CYS A 236 8.04 -9.57 3.81
C CYS A 236 8.39 -10.87 4.55
N ASN A 237 7.42 -11.73 4.71
CA ASN A 237 7.55 -13.03 5.34
C ASN A 237 7.98 -14.14 4.37
N CYS A 238 8.71 -13.79 3.28
CA CYS A 238 9.28 -14.79 2.38
C CYS A 238 10.40 -15.58 3.07
N SER A 239 10.53 -16.82 2.66
CA SER A 239 11.64 -17.70 3.07
C SER A 239 11.97 -18.65 1.92
N LYS A 240 13.12 -19.32 2.00
CA LYS A 240 13.53 -20.28 0.98
C LYS A 240 12.47 -21.39 0.79
N GLU A 241 11.86 -21.87 1.89
CA GLU A 241 10.81 -22.89 1.87
C GLU A 241 9.51 -22.39 1.20
N ARG A 242 9.17 -21.10 1.35
CA ARG A 242 8.01 -20.51 0.68
C ARG A 242 8.27 -20.32 -0.81
N VAL A 243 9.46 -19.85 -1.19
CA VAL A 243 9.85 -19.68 -2.58
C VAL A 243 9.99 -21.04 -3.28
N GLU A 244 10.46 -22.07 -2.57
CA GLU A 244 10.49 -23.45 -3.07
C GLU A 244 9.12 -23.94 -3.55
N LYS A 245 8.03 -23.57 -2.86
CA LYS A 245 6.66 -23.92 -3.30
C LYS A 245 6.35 -23.30 -4.67
N ALA A 246 6.85 -22.10 -4.94
CA ALA A 246 6.71 -21.46 -6.25
C ALA A 246 7.53 -22.21 -7.30
N VAL A 247 8.76 -22.64 -6.98
CA VAL A 247 9.58 -23.51 -7.87
C VAL A 247 8.86 -24.81 -8.17
N ILE A 248 8.26 -25.46 -7.16
CA ILE A 248 7.45 -26.68 -7.36
C ILE A 248 6.27 -26.44 -8.31
N SER A 249 5.65 -25.26 -8.26
CA SER A 249 4.45 -24.95 -9.05
C SER A 249 4.71 -24.74 -10.54
N VAL A 250 5.96 -24.52 -10.98
CA VAL A 250 6.28 -24.42 -12.41
C VAL A 250 6.17 -25.78 -13.13
N GLY A 251 6.25 -26.87 -12.39
CA GLY A 251 6.04 -28.21 -12.90
C GLY A 251 7.33 -29.02 -13.10
N LYS A 252 7.17 -30.35 -13.21
CA LYS A 252 8.29 -31.29 -13.29
C LYS A 252 9.16 -31.08 -14.50
N LYS A 253 8.56 -30.76 -15.65
CA LYS A 253 9.27 -30.62 -16.91
C LYS A 253 10.27 -29.46 -16.82
N GLU A 254 9.80 -28.32 -16.40
CA GLU A 254 10.61 -27.10 -16.27
C GLU A 254 11.73 -27.28 -15.22
N ILE A 255 11.44 -27.98 -14.11
CA ILE A 255 12.47 -28.28 -13.10
C ILE A 255 13.52 -29.25 -13.69
N GLN A 256 13.09 -30.24 -14.50
CA GLN A 256 14.07 -31.16 -15.18
C GLN A 256 14.91 -30.38 -16.19
N ASP A 257 14.34 -29.50 -16.97
CA ASP A 257 15.04 -28.64 -17.92
C ASP A 257 16.11 -27.79 -17.20
N MET A 258 15.76 -27.18 -16.04
CA MET A 258 16.71 -26.44 -15.19
C MET A 258 17.87 -27.34 -14.68
N ILE A 259 17.58 -28.59 -14.32
CA ILE A 259 18.61 -29.56 -13.90
C ILE A 259 19.54 -29.94 -15.06
N ASP A 260 18.98 -30.14 -16.25
CA ASP A 260 19.72 -30.53 -17.45
C ASP A 260 20.63 -29.40 -17.96
N ASP A 261 20.23 -28.13 -17.73
CA ASP A 261 21.07 -26.93 -17.97
C ASP A 261 22.34 -26.92 -17.09
N GLY A 262 22.34 -27.66 -15.99
CA GLY A 262 23.50 -27.84 -15.11
C GLY A 262 23.95 -26.60 -14.36
N GLN A 263 23.10 -25.57 -14.26
CA GLN A 263 23.39 -24.30 -13.58
C GLN A 263 22.47 -24.08 -12.37
N ASP A 264 23.04 -23.45 -11.34
CA ASP A 264 22.25 -22.98 -10.19
C ASP A 264 21.27 -21.91 -10.64
N ILE A 265 20.03 -21.96 -10.15
CA ILE A 265 19.03 -20.96 -10.45
C ILE A 265 18.91 -19.94 -9.31
N GLU A 266 18.50 -18.72 -9.65
CA GLU A 266 18.14 -17.68 -8.71
C GLU A 266 16.67 -17.29 -8.88
N VAL A 267 15.92 -17.34 -7.79
CA VAL A 267 14.52 -16.91 -7.75
C VAL A 267 14.38 -15.73 -6.81
N LYS A 268 13.85 -14.62 -7.31
CA LYS A 268 13.63 -13.41 -6.52
C LYS A 268 12.20 -13.33 -6.02
N CYS A 269 12.05 -12.91 -4.75
CA CYS A 269 10.75 -12.59 -4.20
C CYS A 269 10.23 -11.29 -4.80
N HIS A 270 9.08 -11.30 -5.47
CA HIS A 270 8.50 -10.09 -6.06
C HIS A 270 8.23 -8.97 -5.05
N PHE A 271 7.93 -9.31 -3.78
CA PHE A 271 7.57 -8.32 -2.76
C PHE A 271 8.77 -7.62 -2.10
N CYS A 272 9.94 -8.24 -2.04
CA CYS A 272 11.10 -7.65 -1.36
C CYS A 272 12.42 -7.83 -2.12
N ASN A 273 12.36 -8.36 -3.32
CA ASN A 273 13.52 -8.59 -4.21
C ASN A 273 14.64 -9.47 -3.61
N THR A 274 14.38 -10.09 -2.44
CA THR A 274 15.34 -11.04 -1.86
C THR A 274 15.56 -12.21 -2.81
N ALA A 275 16.82 -12.49 -3.11
CA ALA A 275 17.23 -13.57 -4.00
C ALA A 275 17.46 -14.88 -3.23
N TYR A 276 16.90 -15.97 -3.73
CA TYR A 276 17.07 -17.32 -3.22
C TYR A 276 17.72 -18.18 -4.29
N LYS A 277 18.89 -18.77 -3.97
CA LYS A 277 19.61 -19.65 -4.87
C LYS A 277 19.26 -21.10 -4.59
N TYR A 278 19.11 -21.87 -5.66
CA TYR A 278 18.91 -23.31 -5.63
C TYR A 278 19.97 -23.97 -6.50
N SER A 279 20.77 -24.84 -5.89
CA SER A 279 21.74 -25.64 -6.60
C SER A 279 21.05 -26.73 -7.41
N VAL A 280 21.78 -27.28 -8.41
CA VAL A 280 21.31 -28.44 -9.20
C VAL A 280 20.91 -29.60 -8.30
N GLU A 281 21.64 -29.83 -7.19
CA GLU A 281 21.32 -30.90 -6.24
C GLU A 281 20.00 -30.63 -5.49
N GLU A 282 19.78 -29.38 -5.05
CA GLU A 282 18.54 -29.00 -4.43
C GLU A 282 17.35 -29.11 -5.40
N LEU A 283 17.54 -28.76 -6.69
CA LEU A 283 16.50 -28.93 -7.71
C LEU A 283 16.15 -30.42 -7.94
N LYS A 284 17.15 -31.33 -7.91
CA LYS A 284 16.89 -32.79 -7.97
C LYS A 284 16.06 -33.27 -6.78
N ASP A 285 16.32 -32.73 -5.59
CA ASP A 285 15.53 -33.08 -4.39
C ASP A 285 14.14 -32.50 -4.43
N ILE A 286 13.96 -31.27 -4.94
CA ILE A 286 12.66 -30.66 -5.21
C ILE A 286 11.86 -31.51 -6.20
N LEU A 287 12.47 -31.93 -7.31
CA LEU A 287 11.84 -32.76 -8.33
C LEU A 287 11.28 -34.08 -7.77
N LYS A 288 12.02 -34.72 -6.84
CA LYS A 288 11.55 -35.96 -6.16
C LYS A 288 10.31 -35.75 -5.33
N ARG A 289 10.16 -34.52 -4.73
CA ARG A 289 9.03 -34.13 -3.88
C ARG A 289 7.81 -33.61 -4.67
N CYS A 290 7.99 -33.26 -5.94
CA CYS A 290 6.89 -32.89 -6.81
C CYS A 290 5.93 -34.07 -6.97
N LYS A 291 4.74 -34.00 -6.35
CA LYS A 291 3.64 -34.95 -6.58
C LYS A 291 3.15 -34.79 -8.03
N ARG A 292 2.59 -35.86 -8.57
CA ARG A 292 2.01 -35.92 -9.94
C ARG A 292 0.93 -34.86 -10.15
#